data_c11dfff5d759c57cf50ff1f64b674062
#
_entry.id   c11dfff5d759c57cf50ff1f64b674062
#
_cell.length_a   1.000
_cell.length_b   1.000
_cell.length_c   1.000
_cell.angle_alpha   90.00
_cell.angle_beta   90.00
_cell.angle_gamma   90.00
#
_symmetry.space_group_name_H-M   'P 1'
#
loop_
_entity.id
_entity.type
_entity.pdbx_description
1 polymer ?
#
loop_
_entity_poly.entity_id
_entity_poly.type
_entity_poly.pdbx_seq_one_letter_code
_entity_poly.pdbx_strand_id
1 'polypeptide(L)'
;MSVHVDDVHPGARRMFGVKDVFTILNALGGVVALVLCAEGRWLWASYAIMAGYAADMVDGSIARALREANRFGAEFDTAADFVTQAVAPALVVYLAYRDAAVPLGLSARAAQLLGAALAAVLIIPGCARYARRNVRPVAIDFAWIGLPQVVASFVMLGFVNSIVVRGLPGGLWAGAILVPALAALELSNRPFKNHRGRRRNFPHVRALIAGFILTSVATFVLAPRFAWDVLLFWELGYVLTAQFALTPDERRLVPLKVREADARLRAEEIARHRAAA
;
A
#
# COMPACT_ATOMS: atom_id res chain seq x y z
N MET A 1 2.11 16.24 29.44
CA MET A 1 1.63 15.02 30.11
C MET A 1 2.82 14.07 30.14
N SER A 2 3.51 14.06 31.28
CA SER A 2 4.68 13.19 31.49
C SER A 2 4.19 11.73 31.52
N VAL A 3 4.60 10.94 30.56
CA VAL A 3 4.40 9.49 30.58
C VAL A 3 5.27 8.98 31.73
N HIS A 4 4.63 8.51 32.80
CA HIS A 4 5.34 7.81 33.87
C HIS A 4 6.00 6.56 33.26
N VAL A 5 7.30 6.44 33.48
CA VAL A 5 8.15 5.34 32.98
C VAL A 5 7.73 3.98 33.59
N ASP A 6 6.88 3.96 34.60
CA ASP A 6 6.48 2.80 35.36
C ASP A 6 5.30 2.00 34.77
N ASP A 7 4.60 2.54 33.74
CA ASP A 7 3.49 1.85 33.07
C ASP A 7 3.93 0.91 31.94
N VAL A 8 5.23 0.65 31.80
CA VAL A 8 5.76 -0.25 30.77
C VAL A 8 5.70 -1.67 31.31
N HIS A 9 4.72 -2.47 30.83
CA HIS A 9 4.66 -3.91 31.09
C HIS A 9 6.04 -4.56 30.95
N PRO A 10 6.43 -5.48 31.86
CA PRO A 10 7.75 -6.14 31.83
C PRO A 10 8.11 -6.82 30.49
N GLY A 11 7.12 -7.16 29.66
CA GLY A 11 7.30 -7.69 28.29
C GLY A 11 7.73 -6.67 27.25
N ALA A 12 7.60 -5.35 27.49
CA ALA A 12 7.94 -4.29 26.54
C ALA A 12 9.46 -4.00 26.44
N ARG A 13 10.29 -4.69 27.23
CA ARG A 13 11.75 -4.52 27.21
C ARG A 13 12.47 -5.19 26.02
N ARG A 14 11.81 -6.04 25.24
CA ARG A 14 12.40 -6.60 24.02
C ARG A 14 12.07 -5.70 22.84
N MET A 15 13.10 -5.11 22.22
CA MET A 15 12.93 -4.31 21.01
C MET A 15 12.39 -5.17 19.87
N PHE A 16 12.84 -6.43 19.75
CA PHE A 16 12.42 -7.38 18.74
C PHE A 16 11.57 -8.51 19.33
N GLY A 17 10.43 -8.79 18.68
CA GLY A 17 9.57 -9.93 18.97
C GLY A 17 9.53 -10.94 17.81
N VAL A 18 8.81 -12.04 18.00
CA VAL A 18 8.64 -13.07 16.95
C VAL A 18 7.98 -12.50 15.70
N LYS A 19 7.06 -11.54 15.85
CA LYS A 19 6.40 -10.85 14.72
C LYS A 19 7.40 -10.13 13.81
N ASP A 20 8.49 -9.56 14.38
CA ASP A 20 9.44 -8.75 13.63
C ASP A 20 10.28 -9.58 12.64
N VAL A 21 10.30 -10.93 12.79
CA VAL A 21 10.86 -11.84 11.79
C VAL A 21 10.13 -11.69 10.45
N PHE A 22 8.81 -11.57 10.47
CA PHE A 22 8.01 -11.40 9.25
C PHE A 22 8.17 -9.99 8.66
N THR A 23 8.31 -8.96 9.51
CA THR A 23 8.69 -7.61 9.08
C THR A 23 10.07 -7.60 8.40
N ILE A 24 11.04 -8.37 8.93
CA ILE A 24 12.35 -8.56 8.28
C ILE A 24 12.18 -9.24 6.93
N LEU A 25 11.36 -10.27 6.81
CA LEU A 25 11.09 -10.95 5.54
C LEU A 25 10.42 -10.01 4.54
N ASN A 26 9.50 -9.15 4.97
CA ASN A 26 8.92 -8.09 4.15
C ASN A 26 10.01 -7.14 3.64
N ALA A 27 10.85 -6.62 4.53
CA ALA A 27 11.98 -5.74 4.16
C ALA A 27 12.94 -6.42 3.19
N LEU A 28 13.28 -7.70 3.43
CA LEU A 28 14.12 -8.49 2.53
C LEU A 28 13.48 -8.65 1.14
N GLY A 29 12.16 -8.87 1.06
CA GLY A 29 11.42 -8.89 -0.20
C GLY A 29 11.59 -7.59 -0.97
N GLY A 30 11.51 -6.44 -0.29
CA GLY A 30 11.77 -5.13 -0.87
C GLY A 30 13.22 -4.97 -1.36
N VAL A 31 14.20 -5.33 -0.54
CA VAL A 31 15.63 -5.25 -0.92
C VAL A 31 15.95 -6.15 -2.11
N VAL A 32 15.47 -7.41 -2.10
CA VAL A 32 15.63 -8.33 -3.23
C VAL A 32 15.00 -7.76 -4.49
N ALA A 33 13.83 -7.14 -4.37
CA ALA A 33 13.19 -6.48 -5.51
C ALA A 33 14.06 -5.34 -6.08
N LEU A 34 14.66 -4.50 -5.22
CA LEU A 34 15.57 -3.44 -5.66
C LEU A 34 16.81 -4.00 -6.37
N VAL A 35 17.41 -5.07 -5.86
CA VAL A 35 18.54 -5.76 -6.51
C VAL A 35 18.13 -6.30 -7.88
N LEU A 36 16.99 -7.01 -7.96
CA LEU A 36 16.47 -7.52 -9.23
C LEU A 36 16.15 -6.40 -10.24
N CYS A 37 15.67 -5.25 -9.76
CA CYS A 37 15.50 -4.07 -10.59
C CYS A 37 16.84 -3.54 -11.12
N ALA A 38 17.88 -3.50 -10.29
CA ALA A 38 19.22 -3.08 -10.72
C ALA A 38 19.79 -4.01 -11.82
N GLU A 39 19.42 -5.29 -11.79
CA GLU A 39 19.74 -6.28 -12.84
C GLU A 39 18.82 -6.20 -14.08
N GLY A 40 17.83 -5.28 -14.09
CA GLY A 40 16.83 -5.17 -15.16
C GLY A 40 15.74 -6.26 -15.13
N ARG A 41 15.67 -7.07 -14.09
CA ARG A 41 14.76 -8.21 -13.91
C ARG A 41 13.46 -7.80 -13.19
N TRP A 42 12.82 -6.74 -13.67
CA TRP A 42 11.69 -6.10 -12.98
C TRP A 42 10.45 -7.01 -12.82
N LEU A 43 10.24 -8.02 -13.68
CA LEU A 43 9.18 -9.03 -13.48
C LEU A 43 9.46 -9.86 -12.21
N TRP A 44 10.70 -10.32 -12.02
CA TRP A 44 11.07 -11.05 -10.81
C TRP A 44 11.06 -10.16 -9.56
N ALA A 45 11.39 -8.87 -9.71
CA ALA A 45 11.23 -7.88 -8.66
C ALA A 45 9.76 -7.78 -8.21
N SER A 46 8.82 -7.83 -9.16
CA SER A 46 7.39 -7.83 -8.84
C SER A 46 6.98 -9.05 -7.99
N TYR A 47 7.52 -10.23 -8.28
CA TYR A 47 7.28 -11.43 -7.44
C TYR A 47 7.95 -11.31 -6.06
N ALA A 48 9.14 -10.72 -5.96
CA ALA A 48 9.79 -10.48 -4.68
C ALA A 48 8.99 -9.51 -3.79
N ILE A 49 8.39 -8.47 -4.37
CA ILE A 49 7.47 -7.56 -3.68
C ILE A 49 6.26 -8.31 -3.16
N MET A 50 5.63 -9.17 -3.98
CA MET A 50 4.49 -9.99 -3.58
C MET A 50 4.83 -10.94 -2.42
N ALA A 51 6.02 -11.57 -2.45
CA ALA A 51 6.49 -12.45 -1.38
C ALA A 51 6.72 -11.66 -0.08
N GLY A 52 7.31 -10.46 -0.15
CA GLY A 52 7.48 -9.56 1.00
C GLY A 52 6.13 -9.19 1.62
N TYR A 53 5.17 -8.79 0.79
CA TYR A 53 3.82 -8.49 1.26
C TYR A 53 3.09 -9.69 1.87
N ALA A 54 3.29 -10.89 1.33
CA ALA A 54 2.71 -12.10 1.92
C ALA A 54 3.27 -12.34 3.33
N ALA A 55 4.54 -12.07 3.57
CA ALA A 55 5.13 -12.11 4.91
C ALA A 55 4.50 -11.06 5.85
N ASP A 56 4.31 -9.81 5.37
CA ASP A 56 3.62 -8.74 6.09
C ASP A 56 2.19 -9.11 6.53
N MET A 57 1.44 -9.78 5.66
CA MET A 57 0.09 -10.24 6.03
C MET A 57 0.07 -11.22 7.20
N VAL A 58 1.14 -12.01 7.37
CA VAL A 58 1.27 -13.01 8.42
C VAL A 58 1.64 -12.36 9.74
N ASP A 59 2.54 -11.37 9.77
CA ASP A 59 3.04 -10.74 11.00
C ASP A 59 1.94 -10.05 11.82
N GLY A 60 1.07 -9.29 11.15
CA GLY A 60 -0.07 -8.66 11.81
C GLY A 60 -1.05 -9.66 12.45
N SER A 61 -1.12 -10.89 11.95
CA SER A 61 -1.94 -11.96 12.53
C SER A 61 -1.23 -12.56 13.75
N ILE A 62 0.07 -12.77 13.68
CA ILE A 62 0.91 -13.29 14.75
C ILE A 62 1.01 -12.27 15.91
N ALA A 63 1.27 -10.99 15.59
CA ALA A 63 1.35 -9.93 16.60
C ALA A 63 0.08 -9.85 17.45
N ARG A 64 -1.09 -9.99 16.81
CA ARG A 64 -2.38 -10.03 17.53
C ARG A 64 -2.55 -11.29 18.37
N ALA A 65 -2.08 -12.44 17.91
CA ALA A 65 -2.16 -13.70 18.63
C ALA A 65 -1.25 -13.72 19.86
N LEU A 66 -0.02 -13.17 19.72
CA LEU A 66 0.99 -13.16 20.77
C LEU A 66 0.88 -11.95 21.71
N ARG A 67 0.03 -10.95 21.42
CA ARG A 67 -0.06 -9.67 22.13
C ARG A 67 1.28 -8.91 22.21
N GLU A 68 2.12 -9.06 21.21
CA GLU A 68 3.47 -8.46 21.10
C GLU A 68 3.43 -7.12 20.34
N ALA A 69 2.46 -6.24 20.62
CA ALA A 69 2.42 -4.93 20.01
C ALA A 69 3.35 -3.97 20.78
N ASN A 70 4.39 -3.45 20.12
CA ASN A 70 5.25 -2.40 20.64
C ASN A 70 5.43 -1.28 19.60
N ARG A 71 5.87 -0.08 20.05
CA ARG A 71 6.04 1.09 19.19
C ARG A 71 7.17 0.90 18.17
N PHE A 72 8.29 0.29 18.61
CA PHE A 72 9.42 0.02 17.71
C PHE A 72 9.00 -0.85 16.53
N GLY A 73 8.32 -1.98 16.79
CA GLY A 73 7.87 -2.87 15.73
C GLY A 73 6.86 -2.21 14.77
N ALA A 74 6.01 -1.30 15.25
CA ALA A 74 5.09 -0.56 14.39
C ALA A 74 5.82 0.43 13.46
N GLU A 75 6.86 1.10 13.94
CA GLU A 75 7.68 2.01 13.12
C GLU A 75 8.57 1.22 12.15
N PHE A 76 9.12 0.08 12.59
CA PHE A 76 9.92 -0.81 11.76
C PHE A 76 9.09 -1.41 10.61
N ASP A 77 7.89 -1.90 10.92
CA ASP A 77 6.91 -2.38 9.95
C ASP A 77 6.60 -1.31 8.89
N THR A 78 6.34 -0.08 9.34
CA THR A 78 6.08 1.03 8.43
C THR A 78 7.27 1.38 7.54
N ALA A 79 8.50 1.27 8.06
CA ALA A 79 9.71 1.51 7.27
C ALA A 79 9.93 0.40 6.23
N ALA A 80 9.70 -0.87 6.62
CA ALA A 80 9.74 -2.02 5.71
C ALA A 80 8.71 -1.89 4.58
N ASP A 81 7.47 -1.55 4.95
CA ASP A 81 6.37 -1.31 4.01
C ASP A 81 6.70 -0.20 3.02
N PHE A 82 7.33 0.88 3.47
CA PHE A 82 7.68 1.97 2.56
C PHE A 82 8.66 1.50 1.47
N VAL A 83 9.64 0.67 1.81
CA VAL A 83 10.56 0.09 0.81
C VAL A 83 9.81 -0.86 -0.13
N THR A 84 9.03 -1.78 0.42
CA THR A 84 8.40 -2.86 -0.35
C THR A 84 7.17 -2.40 -1.13
N GLN A 85 6.40 -1.45 -0.57
CA GLN A 85 5.11 -1.04 -1.13
C GLN A 85 5.14 0.34 -1.82
N ALA A 86 6.23 1.12 -1.72
CA ALA A 86 6.35 2.39 -2.42
C ALA A 86 7.57 2.43 -3.34
N VAL A 87 8.77 2.23 -2.79
CA VAL A 87 10.02 2.42 -3.54
C VAL A 87 10.20 1.34 -4.60
N ALA A 88 10.12 0.07 -4.22
CA ALA A 88 10.35 -1.04 -5.14
C ALA A 88 9.31 -1.09 -6.29
N PRO A 89 7.98 -0.95 -6.06
CA PRO A 89 7.01 -0.88 -7.14
C PRO A 89 7.22 0.31 -8.09
N ALA A 90 7.61 1.47 -7.57
CA ALA A 90 7.90 2.63 -8.42
C ALA A 90 9.10 2.39 -9.34
N LEU A 91 10.13 1.71 -8.85
CA LEU A 91 11.28 1.32 -9.67
C LEU A 91 10.90 0.27 -10.73
N VAL A 92 10.02 -0.69 -10.40
CA VAL A 92 9.44 -1.62 -11.37
C VAL A 92 8.71 -0.87 -12.48
N VAL A 93 7.87 0.11 -12.12
CA VAL A 93 7.16 0.94 -13.11
C VAL A 93 8.15 1.72 -13.98
N TYR A 94 9.15 2.35 -13.39
CA TYR A 94 10.20 3.03 -14.15
C TYR A 94 10.83 2.12 -15.20
N LEU A 95 11.25 0.93 -14.81
CA LEU A 95 11.93 -0.02 -15.70
C LEU A 95 10.98 -0.56 -16.79
N ALA A 96 9.76 -0.88 -16.42
CA ALA A 96 8.75 -1.35 -17.37
C ALA A 96 8.47 -0.33 -18.49
N TYR A 97 8.42 0.97 -18.14
CA TYR A 97 8.25 2.04 -19.12
C TYR A 97 9.52 2.34 -19.91
N ARG A 98 10.68 2.32 -19.27
CA ARG A 98 11.98 2.43 -19.96
C ARG A 98 12.11 1.40 -21.08
N ASP A 99 11.74 0.14 -20.77
CA ASP A 99 11.87 -0.98 -21.69
C ASP A 99 10.73 -1.02 -22.73
N ALA A 100 9.68 -0.21 -22.54
CA ALA A 100 8.53 -0.09 -23.44
C ALA A 100 8.66 1.04 -24.48
N ALA A 101 9.85 1.56 -24.75
CA ALA A 101 10.05 2.67 -25.71
C ALA A 101 9.43 2.36 -27.09
N VAL A 102 9.71 1.18 -27.65
CA VAL A 102 9.19 0.75 -28.96
C VAL A 102 7.66 0.55 -28.94
N PRO A 103 7.08 -0.23 -27.98
CA PRO A 103 5.62 -0.35 -27.89
C PRO A 103 4.87 0.97 -27.70
N LEU A 104 5.51 1.99 -27.10
CA LEU A 104 4.92 3.31 -26.90
C LEU A 104 5.17 4.28 -28.08
N GLY A 105 5.96 3.90 -29.06
CA GLY A 105 6.37 4.78 -30.15
C GLY A 105 7.23 5.95 -29.68
N LEU A 106 7.99 5.79 -28.60
CA LEU A 106 8.81 6.81 -27.98
C LEU A 106 10.30 6.57 -28.28
N SER A 107 11.11 7.64 -28.24
CA SER A 107 12.55 7.51 -28.14
C SER A 107 12.93 6.91 -26.78
N ALA A 108 14.09 6.25 -26.67
CA ALA A 108 14.56 5.68 -25.41
C ALA A 108 14.62 6.72 -24.28
N ARG A 109 15.05 7.93 -24.60
CA ARG A 109 15.09 9.06 -23.66
C ARG A 109 13.70 9.48 -23.18
N ALA A 110 12.74 9.57 -24.09
CA ALA A 110 11.36 9.93 -23.74
C ALA A 110 10.69 8.86 -22.87
N ALA A 111 10.91 7.57 -23.17
CA ALA A 111 10.42 6.45 -22.36
C ALA A 111 11.03 6.45 -20.94
N GLN A 112 12.33 6.72 -20.82
CA GLN A 112 12.99 6.88 -19.52
C GLN A 112 12.40 8.04 -18.71
N LEU A 113 12.20 9.20 -19.33
CA LEU A 113 11.62 10.37 -18.65
C LEU A 113 10.17 10.12 -18.22
N LEU A 114 9.36 9.49 -19.07
CA LEU A 114 7.99 9.09 -18.73
C LEU A 114 8.00 8.12 -17.55
N GLY A 115 8.82 7.07 -17.60
CA GLY A 115 8.95 6.11 -16.51
C GLY A 115 9.38 6.76 -15.21
N ALA A 116 10.36 7.68 -15.24
CA ALA A 116 10.82 8.42 -14.07
C ALA A 116 9.72 9.34 -13.49
N ALA A 117 8.96 10.02 -14.36
CA ALA A 117 7.85 10.85 -13.93
C ALA A 117 6.75 10.02 -13.26
N LEU A 118 6.38 8.88 -13.83
CA LEU A 118 5.37 7.99 -13.26
C LEU A 118 5.85 7.40 -11.92
N ALA A 119 7.12 6.99 -11.82
CA ALA A 119 7.70 6.52 -10.56
C ALA A 119 7.67 7.61 -9.48
N ALA A 120 8.03 8.84 -9.82
CA ALA A 120 7.97 9.96 -8.87
C ALA A 120 6.53 10.23 -8.39
N VAL A 121 5.55 10.18 -9.31
CA VAL A 121 4.13 10.36 -8.99
C VAL A 121 3.58 9.22 -8.12
N LEU A 122 4.21 8.04 -8.10
CA LEU A 122 3.85 6.96 -7.16
C LEU A 122 4.51 7.15 -5.78
N ILE A 123 5.80 7.52 -5.73
CA ILE A 123 6.54 7.63 -4.47
C ILE A 123 6.09 8.83 -3.65
N ILE A 124 5.94 10.01 -4.28
CA ILE A 124 5.64 11.26 -3.56
C ILE A 124 4.33 11.19 -2.76
N PRO A 125 3.21 10.70 -3.31
CA PRO A 125 1.99 10.50 -2.55
C PRO A 125 2.14 9.50 -1.40
N GLY A 126 2.91 8.43 -1.61
CA GLY A 126 3.23 7.46 -0.56
C GLY A 126 3.94 8.11 0.63
N CYS A 127 4.98 8.91 0.37
CA CYS A 127 5.67 9.71 1.40
C CYS A 127 4.71 10.67 2.11
N ALA A 128 3.93 11.43 1.36
CA ALA A 128 3.00 12.41 1.89
C ALA A 128 1.89 11.74 2.72
N ARG A 129 1.39 10.58 2.29
CA ARG A 129 0.42 9.78 3.04
C ARG A 129 1.01 9.28 4.35
N TYR A 130 2.25 8.80 4.34
CA TYR A 130 2.96 8.37 5.53
C TYR A 130 3.11 9.53 6.53
N ALA A 131 3.62 10.67 6.07
CA ALA A 131 3.75 11.87 6.87
C ALA A 131 2.39 12.32 7.45
N ARG A 132 1.33 12.33 6.62
CA ARG A 132 -0.02 12.69 7.05
C ARG A 132 -0.54 11.75 8.16
N ARG A 133 -0.30 10.43 8.05
CA ARG A 133 -0.72 9.46 9.07
C ARG A 133 -0.05 9.72 10.41
N ASN A 134 1.23 10.10 10.42
CA ASN A 134 1.98 10.37 11.64
C ASN A 134 1.59 11.71 12.29
N VAL A 135 1.37 12.74 11.47
CA VAL A 135 1.02 14.08 11.95
C VAL A 135 -0.47 14.18 12.32
N ARG A 136 -1.33 13.50 11.55
CA ARG A 136 -2.80 13.55 11.71
C ARG A 136 -3.38 12.14 11.75
N PRO A 137 -3.23 11.40 12.85
CA PRO A 137 -3.81 10.08 12.98
C PRO A 137 -5.34 10.19 13.05
N VAL A 138 -6.02 9.57 12.09
CA VAL A 138 -7.50 9.46 12.08
C VAL A 138 -7.85 8.04 12.51
N ALA A 139 -8.38 7.89 13.73
CA ALA A 139 -8.76 6.59 14.27
C ALA A 139 -10.13 6.16 13.70
N ILE A 140 -10.10 5.33 12.65
CA ILE A 140 -11.27 4.70 12.03
C ILE A 140 -10.96 3.23 11.77
N ASP A 141 -11.72 2.32 12.39
CA ASP A 141 -11.47 0.88 12.29
C ASP A 141 -12.04 0.24 11.02
N PHE A 142 -13.05 0.89 10.41
CA PHE A 142 -13.82 0.32 9.29
C PHE A 142 -13.38 0.85 7.92
N ALA A 143 -12.55 1.88 7.86
CA ALA A 143 -12.11 2.49 6.60
C ALA A 143 -10.69 3.06 6.69
N TRP A 144 -10.02 3.05 5.56
CA TRP A 144 -8.80 3.82 5.31
C TRP A 144 -9.17 5.21 4.78
N ILE A 145 -8.46 6.24 5.19
CA ILE A 145 -8.57 7.57 4.60
C ILE A 145 -7.56 7.70 3.46
N GLY A 146 -8.07 7.89 2.25
CA GLY A 146 -7.32 7.76 1.01
C GLY A 146 -7.03 6.30 0.64
N LEU A 147 -6.71 6.08 -0.63
CA LEU A 147 -6.36 4.75 -1.14
C LEU A 147 -5.16 4.17 -0.39
N PRO A 148 -5.19 2.92 0.09
CA PRO A 148 -4.01 2.29 0.67
C PRO A 148 -2.85 2.20 -0.32
N GLN A 149 -1.63 2.51 0.12
CA GLN A 149 -0.41 2.46 -0.69
C GLN A 149 -0.23 1.09 -1.36
N VAL A 150 -0.45 0.02 -0.62
CA VAL A 150 -0.34 -1.36 -1.12
C VAL A 150 -1.26 -1.63 -2.32
N VAL A 151 -2.48 -1.08 -2.29
CA VAL A 151 -3.44 -1.23 -3.40
C VAL A 151 -2.94 -0.50 -4.64
N ALA A 152 -2.49 0.76 -4.51
CA ALA A 152 -1.92 1.50 -5.63
C ALA A 152 -0.72 0.78 -6.24
N SER A 153 0.16 0.24 -5.40
CA SER A 153 1.33 -0.54 -5.83
C SER A 153 0.91 -1.80 -6.57
N PHE A 154 -0.06 -2.55 -6.06
CA PHE A 154 -0.52 -3.79 -6.71
C PHE A 154 -1.30 -3.54 -8.00
N VAL A 155 -2.09 -2.46 -8.06
CA VAL A 155 -2.66 -2.01 -9.34
C VAL A 155 -1.55 -1.79 -10.36
N MET A 156 -0.47 -1.10 -9.98
CA MET A 156 0.61 -0.79 -10.91
C MET A 156 1.45 -2.01 -11.27
N LEU A 157 1.77 -2.90 -10.31
CA LEU A 157 2.44 -4.16 -10.60
C LEU A 157 1.59 -5.04 -11.54
N GLY A 158 0.29 -5.16 -11.25
CA GLY A 158 -0.65 -5.86 -12.13
C GLY A 158 -0.68 -5.23 -13.52
N PHE A 159 -0.77 -3.90 -13.61
CA PHE A 159 -0.86 -3.15 -14.86
C PHE A 159 0.37 -3.34 -15.75
N VAL A 160 1.59 -3.13 -15.22
CA VAL A 160 2.81 -3.22 -16.03
C VAL A 160 3.20 -4.66 -16.39
N ASN A 161 2.76 -5.66 -15.61
CA ASN A 161 2.99 -7.07 -15.86
C ASN A 161 1.84 -7.76 -16.63
N SER A 162 0.67 -7.12 -16.77
CA SER A 162 -0.50 -7.66 -17.46
C SER A 162 -0.17 -8.00 -18.92
N ILE A 163 -0.44 -9.23 -19.33
CA ILE A 163 -0.29 -9.62 -20.73
C ILE A 163 -1.38 -9.01 -21.61
N VAL A 164 -2.57 -8.76 -21.06
CA VAL A 164 -3.65 -8.08 -21.78
C VAL A 164 -3.27 -6.64 -22.07
N VAL A 165 -2.84 -5.88 -21.05
CA VAL A 165 -2.42 -4.48 -21.23
C VAL A 165 -1.26 -4.37 -22.22
N ARG A 166 -0.25 -5.22 -22.09
CA ARG A 166 0.93 -5.21 -22.98
C ARG A 166 0.65 -5.72 -24.37
N GLY A 167 -0.37 -6.54 -24.53
CA GLY A 167 -0.84 -7.06 -25.84
C GLY A 167 -1.67 -6.04 -26.61
N LEU A 168 -2.22 -5.03 -25.95
CA LEU A 168 -2.98 -3.96 -26.63
C LEU A 168 -2.03 -2.91 -27.21
N PRO A 169 -2.22 -2.51 -28.49
CA PRO A 169 -1.46 -1.40 -29.06
C PRO A 169 -1.63 -0.14 -28.21
N GLY A 170 -0.51 0.38 -27.69
CA GLY A 170 -0.53 1.55 -26.82
C GLY A 170 -1.15 1.33 -25.43
N GLY A 171 -1.42 0.08 -25.01
CA GLY A 171 -2.09 -0.21 -23.72
C GLY A 171 -1.37 0.41 -22.52
N LEU A 172 -0.04 0.49 -22.53
CA LEU A 172 0.73 1.14 -21.47
C LEU A 172 0.49 2.67 -21.37
N TRP A 173 -0.04 3.33 -22.42
CA TRP A 173 -0.40 4.75 -22.32
C TRP A 173 -1.50 5.00 -21.27
N ALA A 174 -2.36 4.03 -21.01
CA ALA A 174 -3.35 4.15 -19.92
C ALA A 174 -2.72 4.43 -18.56
N GLY A 175 -1.47 4.01 -18.34
CA GLY A 175 -0.74 4.28 -17.10
C GLY A 175 -0.44 5.76 -16.88
N ALA A 176 -0.33 6.58 -17.95
CA ALA A 176 -0.16 8.02 -17.83
C ALA A 176 -1.40 8.71 -17.20
N ILE A 177 -2.56 8.05 -17.22
CA ILE A 177 -3.79 8.51 -16.54
C ILE A 177 -3.95 7.76 -15.21
N LEU A 178 -3.72 6.46 -15.22
CA LEU A 178 -3.93 5.60 -14.04
C LEU A 178 -3.04 6.02 -12.86
N VAL A 179 -1.75 6.27 -13.09
CA VAL A 179 -0.80 6.65 -12.02
C VAL A 179 -1.21 7.95 -11.32
N PRO A 180 -1.46 9.08 -12.02
CA PRO A 180 -1.94 10.29 -11.37
C PRO A 180 -3.31 10.12 -10.67
N ALA A 181 -4.19 9.29 -11.21
CA ALA A 181 -5.48 8.99 -10.58
C ALA A 181 -5.30 8.24 -9.25
N LEU A 182 -4.44 7.22 -9.21
CA LEU A 182 -4.10 6.50 -7.97
C LEU A 182 -3.45 7.45 -6.94
N ALA A 183 -2.50 8.27 -7.37
CA ALA A 183 -1.85 9.28 -6.53
C ALA A 183 -2.86 10.27 -5.92
N ALA A 184 -3.80 10.77 -6.72
CA ALA A 184 -4.87 11.63 -6.24
C ALA A 184 -5.79 10.93 -5.24
N LEU A 185 -6.10 9.64 -5.45
CA LEU A 185 -6.88 8.84 -4.51
C LEU A 185 -6.14 8.58 -3.19
N GLU A 186 -4.83 8.35 -3.22
CA GLU A 186 -4.01 8.17 -2.02
C GLU A 186 -4.00 9.42 -1.14
N LEU A 187 -3.91 10.60 -1.74
CA LEU A 187 -3.90 11.88 -1.04
C LEU A 187 -5.31 12.37 -0.67
N SER A 188 -6.34 11.77 -1.22
CA SER A 188 -7.73 12.17 -0.96
C SER A 188 -8.14 11.88 0.49
N ASN A 189 -9.21 12.55 0.93
CA ASN A 189 -9.91 12.22 2.18
C ASN A 189 -11.05 11.21 1.95
N ARG A 190 -11.10 10.56 0.77
CA ARG A 190 -12.14 9.56 0.48
C ARG A 190 -11.92 8.30 1.31
N PRO A 191 -12.97 7.75 1.91
CA PRO A 191 -12.87 6.52 2.67
C PRO A 191 -12.84 5.30 1.74
N PHE A 192 -11.91 4.39 2.00
CA PHE A 192 -11.84 3.07 1.38
C PHE A 192 -12.13 2.00 2.42
N LYS A 193 -13.03 1.07 2.13
CA LYS A 193 -13.45 0.04 3.09
C LYS A 193 -12.27 -0.79 3.58
N ASN A 194 -12.11 -0.86 4.91
CA ASN A 194 -11.10 -1.71 5.53
C ASN A 194 -11.71 -3.09 5.81
N HIS A 195 -11.10 -4.15 5.26
CA HIS A 195 -11.53 -5.52 5.47
C HIS A 195 -11.03 -6.11 6.81
N ARG A 196 -10.08 -5.43 7.48
CA ARG A 196 -9.53 -5.84 8.78
C ARG A 196 -10.43 -5.50 9.97
N GLY A 197 -11.50 -4.73 9.78
CA GLY A 197 -12.44 -4.31 10.84
C GLY A 197 -13.19 -5.49 11.45
N ARG A 198 -12.96 -5.76 12.74
CA ARG A 198 -13.38 -6.96 13.50
C ARG A 198 -14.90 -7.13 13.67
N ARG A 199 -15.74 -6.15 13.38
CA ARG A 199 -17.13 -6.15 13.88
C ARG A 199 -18.20 -6.60 12.91
N ARG A 200 -17.92 -6.86 11.63
CA ARG A 200 -18.97 -7.27 10.68
C ARG A 200 -18.55 -8.45 9.83
N ASN A 201 -18.95 -9.64 10.26
CA ASN A 201 -18.96 -10.87 9.48
C ASN A 201 -20.01 -10.80 8.36
N PHE A 202 -19.82 -9.97 7.36
CA PHE A 202 -20.66 -10.01 6.19
C PHE A 202 -20.26 -11.21 5.32
N PRO A 203 -21.16 -12.16 5.06
CA PRO A 203 -20.87 -13.35 4.27
C PRO A 203 -20.38 -12.98 2.86
N HIS A 204 -20.90 -11.92 2.25
CA HIS A 204 -20.46 -11.44 0.94
C HIS A 204 -19.01 -10.90 0.93
N VAL A 205 -18.53 -10.26 2.01
CA VAL A 205 -17.14 -9.82 2.10
C VAL A 205 -16.19 -11.02 2.22
N ARG A 206 -16.59 -12.03 3.00
CA ARG A 206 -15.85 -13.29 3.08
C ARG A 206 -15.79 -14.00 1.73
N ALA A 207 -16.91 -14.03 1.01
CA ALA A 207 -16.98 -14.61 -0.32
C ALA A 207 -16.07 -13.88 -1.32
N LEU A 208 -16.04 -12.55 -1.29
CA LEU A 208 -15.14 -11.75 -2.13
C LEU A 208 -13.67 -12.02 -1.82
N ILE A 209 -13.29 -12.05 -0.53
CA ILE A 209 -11.90 -12.37 -0.13
C ILE A 209 -11.55 -13.81 -0.52
N ALA A 210 -12.43 -14.77 -0.28
CA ALA A 210 -12.22 -16.15 -0.69
C ALA A 210 -12.12 -16.27 -2.21
N GLY A 211 -12.97 -15.57 -2.95
CA GLY A 211 -12.91 -15.48 -4.41
C GLY A 211 -11.59 -14.91 -4.92
N PHE A 212 -11.11 -13.81 -4.31
CA PHE A 212 -9.81 -13.23 -4.60
C PHE A 212 -8.67 -14.23 -4.38
N ILE A 213 -8.61 -14.86 -3.20
CA ILE A 213 -7.56 -15.82 -2.88
C ILE A 213 -7.64 -17.03 -3.82
N LEU A 214 -8.83 -17.62 -3.99
CA LEU A 214 -9.02 -18.81 -4.80
C LEU A 214 -8.65 -18.56 -6.26
N THR A 215 -9.15 -17.49 -6.87
CA THR A 215 -8.85 -17.15 -8.26
C THR A 215 -7.40 -16.79 -8.47
N SER A 216 -6.78 -16.05 -7.52
CA SER A 216 -5.36 -15.69 -7.61
C SER A 216 -4.48 -16.92 -7.51
N VAL A 217 -4.72 -17.82 -6.54
CA VAL A 217 -3.98 -19.09 -6.41
C VAL A 217 -4.22 -19.99 -7.59
N ALA A 218 -5.48 -20.19 -7.99
CA ALA A 218 -5.81 -21.02 -9.14
C ALA A 218 -5.14 -20.51 -10.43
N THR A 219 -5.17 -19.20 -10.67
CA THR A 219 -4.53 -18.62 -11.85
C THR A 219 -3.01 -18.74 -11.79
N PHE A 220 -2.40 -18.52 -10.60
CA PHE A 220 -0.96 -18.68 -10.44
C PHE A 220 -0.49 -20.12 -10.72
N VAL A 221 -1.29 -21.13 -10.34
CA VAL A 221 -0.95 -22.55 -10.54
C VAL A 221 -1.30 -23.03 -11.95
N LEU A 222 -2.51 -22.72 -12.45
CA LEU A 222 -3.04 -23.31 -13.68
C LEU A 222 -2.74 -22.47 -14.94
N ALA A 223 -2.60 -21.15 -14.78
CA ALA A 223 -2.40 -20.21 -15.87
C ALA A 223 -1.51 -19.02 -15.45
N PRO A 224 -0.26 -19.26 -15.02
CA PRO A 224 0.60 -18.25 -14.37
C PRO A 224 0.79 -16.98 -15.21
N ARG A 225 0.70 -17.10 -16.54
CA ARG A 225 0.77 -15.94 -17.45
C ARG A 225 -0.32 -14.90 -17.19
N PHE A 226 -1.49 -15.27 -16.68
CA PHE A 226 -2.62 -14.38 -16.38
C PHE A 226 -2.67 -13.94 -14.90
N ALA A 227 -1.73 -14.35 -14.08
CA ALA A 227 -1.75 -14.03 -12.65
C ALA A 227 -1.79 -12.51 -12.37
N TRP A 228 -1.05 -11.74 -13.17
CA TRP A 228 -1.02 -10.27 -13.05
C TRP A 228 -2.31 -9.61 -13.55
N ASP A 229 -2.97 -10.20 -14.55
CA ASP A 229 -4.26 -9.72 -15.06
C ASP A 229 -5.36 -9.94 -14.02
N VAL A 230 -5.36 -11.08 -13.33
CA VAL A 230 -6.29 -11.39 -12.24
C VAL A 230 -6.04 -10.47 -11.05
N LEU A 231 -4.78 -10.24 -10.67
CA LEU A 231 -4.44 -9.27 -9.63
C LEU A 231 -4.95 -7.87 -10.00
N LEU A 232 -4.65 -7.41 -11.20
CA LEU A 232 -5.10 -6.11 -11.71
C LEU A 232 -6.63 -5.97 -11.65
N PHE A 233 -7.37 -7.00 -12.08
CA PHE A 233 -8.83 -7.03 -12.04
C PHE A 233 -9.37 -6.83 -10.62
N TRP A 234 -8.84 -7.57 -9.65
CA TRP A 234 -9.30 -7.49 -8.26
C TRP A 234 -8.94 -6.16 -7.59
N GLU A 235 -7.73 -5.67 -7.82
CA GLU A 235 -7.27 -4.41 -7.23
C GLU A 235 -7.99 -3.20 -7.84
N LEU A 236 -8.23 -3.18 -9.16
CA LEU A 236 -9.09 -2.17 -9.79
C LEU A 236 -10.54 -2.27 -9.30
N GLY A 237 -11.05 -3.50 -9.16
CA GLY A 237 -12.36 -3.75 -8.55
C GLY A 237 -12.47 -3.14 -7.16
N TYR A 238 -11.44 -3.33 -6.32
CA TYR A 238 -11.39 -2.68 -5.01
C TYR A 238 -11.33 -1.16 -5.10
N VAL A 239 -10.46 -0.58 -5.94
CA VAL A 239 -10.37 0.87 -6.13
C VAL A 239 -11.71 1.48 -6.50
N LEU A 240 -12.45 0.83 -7.40
CA LEU A 240 -13.73 1.34 -7.90
C LEU A 240 -14.89 1.13 -6.91
N THR A 241 -14.88 0.06 -6.13
CA THR A 241 -16.05 -0.36 -5.34
C THR A 241 -15.93 -0.13 -3.84
N ALA A 242 -14.71 -0.07 -3.26
CA ALA A 242 -14.52 -0.01 -1.82
C ALA A 242 -15.20 1.19 -1.13
N GLN A 243 -15.27 2.34 -1.82
CA GLN A 243 -15.94 3.53 -1.29
C GLN A 243 -17.48 3.36 -1.25
N PHE A 244 -18.05 2.48 -2.07
CA PHE A 244 -19.50 2.19 -2.10
C PHE A 244 -19.89 1.11 -1.09
N ALA A 245 -18.93 0.32 -0.61
CA ALA A 245 -19.12 -0.73 0.38
C ALA A 245 -19.34 -0.22 1.82
N LEU A 246 -19.26 1.10 2.03
CA LEU A 246 -19.53 1.75 3.31
C LEU A 246 -21.03 1.93 3.51
N THR A 247 -21.51 1.65 4.74
CA THR A 247 -22.90 1.93 5.12
C THR A 247 -23.15 3.45 5.19
N PRO A 248 -24.43 3.91 5.14
CA PRO A 248 -24.75 5.33 5.26
C PRO A 248 -24.20 5.95 6.56
N ASP A 249 -24.25 5.24 7.67
CA ASP A 249 -23.74 5.71 8.97
C ASP A 249 -22.21 5.81 8.96
N GLU A 250 -21.52 4.81 8.41
CA GLU A 250 -20.07 4.84 8.24
C GLU A 250 -19.64 6.04 7.38
N ARG A 251 -20.36 6.34 6.29
CA ARG A 251 -20.07 7.50 5.42
C ARG A 251 -20.24 8.82 6.15
N ARG A 252 -21.23 8.95 7.05
CA ARG A 252 -21.45 10.16 7.87
C ARG A 252 -20.38 10.34 8.93
N LEU A 253 -19.86 9.26 9.50
CA LEU A 253 -18.83 9.31 10.56
C LEU A 253 -17.45 9.74 10.04
N VAL A 254 -17.10 9.40 8.80
CA VAL A 254 -15.76 9.71 8.26
C VAL A 254 -15.44 11.20 8.28
N PRO A 255 -16.25 12.12 7.72
CA PRO A 255 -15.93 13.55 7.75
C PRO A 255 -15.87 14.12 9.15
N LEU A 256 -16.65 13.59 10.10
CA LEU A 256 -16.61 14.02 11.51
C LEU A 256 -15.28 13.63 12.14
N LYS A 257 -14.80 12.40 11.93
CA LYS A 257 -13.51 11.93 12.45
C LYS A 257 -12.32 12.67 11.83
N VAL A 258 -12.40 13.00 10.56
CA VAL A 258 -11.38 13.80 9.88
C VAL A 258 -11.33 15.21 10.48
N ARG A 259 -12.49 15.88 10.68
CA ARG A 259 -12.56 17.21 11.33
C ARG A 259 -12.07 17.18 12.78
N GLU A 260 -12.38 16.14 13.53
CA GLU A 260 -11.88 15.95 14.90
C GLU A 260 -10.35 15.85 14.93
N ALA A 261 -9.75 15.09 14.01
CA ALA A 261 -8.30 15.01 13.90
C ALA A 261 -7.65 16.35 13.51
N ASP A 262 -8.27 17.10 12.57
CA ASP A 262 -7.82 18.44 12.19
C ASP A 262 -7.89 19.43 13.35
N ALA A 263 -8.95 19.38 14.16
CA ALA A 263 -9.11 20.25 15.33
C ALA A 263 -8.05 19.95 16.41
N ARG A 264 -7.75 18.67 16.64
CA ARG A 264 -6.68 18.25 17.57
C ARG A 264 -5.32 18.77 17.12
N LEU A 265 -4.98 18.59 15.85
CA LEU A 265 -3.71 19.05 15.29
C LEU A 265 -3.54 20.57 15.47
N ARG A 266 -4.56 21.37 15.12
CA ARG A 266 -4.53 22.82 15.31
C ARG A 266 -4.37 23.23 16.77
N ALA A 267 -5.04 22.53 17.69
CA ALA A 267 -4.91 22.80 19.11
C ALA A 267 -3.49 22.53 19.63
N GLU A 268 -2.87 21.43 19.15
CA GLU A 268 -1.48 21.11 19.49
C GLU A 268 -0.49 22.15 18.93
N GLU A 269 -0.68 22.60 17.69
CA GLU A 269 0.15 23.64 17.07
C GLU A 269 0.05 24.96 17.84
N ILE A 270 -1.16 25.39 18.22
CA ILE A 270 -1.37 26.61 19.03
C ILE A 270 -0.69 26.45 20.39
N ALA A 271 -0.81 25.29 21.04
CA ALA A 271 -0.17 25.05 22.33
C ALA A 271 1.36 25.08 22.23
N ARG A 272 1.94 24.50 21.16
CA ARG A 272 3.40 24.60 20.92
C ARG A 272 3.88 26.02 20.70
N HIS A 273 3.16 26.79 19.89
CA HIS A 273 3.52 28.21 19.67
C HIS A 273 3.44 29.04 20.95
N ARG A 274 2.44 28.82 21.82
CA ARG A 274 2.33 29.50 23.12
C ARG A 274 3.42 29.09 24.10
N ALA A 275 3.93 27.87 24.03
CA ALA A 275 5.01 27.37 24.87
C ALA A 275 6.40 27.86 24.42
N ALA A 276 6.53 28.28 23.15
CA ALA A 276 7.76 28.77 22.54
C ALA A 276 7.88 30.30 22.58
N ALA A 277 6.79 31.03 22.87
CA ALA A 277 6.72 32.47 23.06
C ALA A 277 6.87 32.87 24.56
#